data_e45136b7a2c94425640c6036f1ce5b50
#
_entry.id   e45136b7a2c94425640c6036f1ce5b50
#
_cell.length_a   1.000
_cell.length_b   1.000
_cell.length_c   1.000
_cell.angle_alpha   90.00
_cell.angle_beta   90.00
_cell.angle_gamma   90.00
#
_symmetry.space_group_name_H-M   'P 1'
#
loop_
_entity.id
_entity.type
_entity.pdbx_description
1 polymer ?
#
loop_
_entity_poly.entity_id
_entity_poly.type
_entity_poly.pdbx_seq_one_letter_code
_entity_poly.pdbx_strand_id
1 'polypeptide(L)'
;MRALFTPDARLTVITPKPDRTVTLSVLTLDDWTAHVKAAGVPAFYEKQVKVRTERFGHLAHLWSTYFLRMNQPDAPVTVRGINSIQAARIDGQWKIVGIAWQAETASEKLPPAYVP
;
A
#
# COMPACT_ATOMS: atom_id res chain seq x y z
N MET A 1 3.09 -4.50 -13.70
CA MET A 1 2.92 -3.57 -12.56
C MET A 1 2.97 -2.10 -12.96
N ARG A 2 4.01 -1.69 -13.70
CA ARG A 2 4.14 -0.27 -14.14
C ARG A 2 2.95 0.23 -14.94
N ALA A 3 2.31 -0.64 -15.73
CA ALA A 3 1.16 -0.26 -16.54
C ALA A 3 -0.04 0.23 -15.71
N LEU A 4 -0.10 -0.09 -14.42
CA LEU A 4 -1.16 0.34 -13.52
C LEU A 4 -0.93 1.74 -12.94
N PHE A 5 0.26 2.30 -13.11
CA PHE A 5 0.68 3.54 -12.48
C PHE A 5 0.91 4.63 -13.51
N THR A 6 0.69 5.89 -13.11
CA THR A 6 1.21 7.02 -13.87
C THR A 6 2.73 7.11 -13.67
N PRO A 7 3.48 7.67 -14.65
CA PRO A 7 4.95 7.75 -14.51
C PRO A 7 5.41 8.51 -13.27
N ASP A 8 4.63 9.50 -12.84
CA ASP A 8 4.97 10.36 -11.68
C ASP A 8 4.43 9.85 -10.36
N ALA A 9 3.86 8.64 -10.33
CA ALA A 9 3.28 8.07 -9.12
C ALA A 9 4.32 8.04 -7.99
N ARG A 10 3.85 8.30 -6.78
CA ARG A 10 4.68 8.24 -5.57
C ARG A 10 4.14 7.20 -4.62
N LEU A 11 5.08 6.51 -3.98
CA LEU A 11 4.80 5.49 -2.98
C LEU A 11 5.34 6.01 -1.66
N THR A 12 4.45 6.26 -0.69
CA THR A 12 4.81 6.86 0.58
C THR A 12 4.61 5.85 1.70
N VAL A 13 5.70 5.53 2.38
CA VAL A 13 5.66 4.65 3.56
C VAL A 13 5.62 5.50 4.81
N ILE A 14 4.62 5.29 5.63
CA ILE A 14 4.47 5.97 6.92
C ILE A 14 4.86 4.99 8.01
N THR A 15 5.90 5.30 8.76
CA THR A 15 6.42 4.40 9.80
C THR A 15 6.39 5.08 11.16
N PRO A 16 5.37 4.75 11.99
CA PRO A 16 5.38 5.17 13.39
C PRO A 16 6.46 4.42 14.15
N LYS A 17 7.10 5.12 15.07
CA LYS A 17 8.18 4.56 15.90
C LYS A 17 7.78 4.48 17.36
N PRO A 18 8.42 3.60 18.15
CA PRO A 18 8.08 3.45 19.58
C PRO A 18 8.22 4.74 20.40
N ASP A 19 9.10 5.65 20.00
CA ASP A 19 9.30 6.94 20.66
C ASP A 19 8.26 8.00 20.28
N ARG A 20 7.19 7.60 19.54
CA ARG A 20 6.10 8.45 19.03
C ARG A 20 6.50 9.38 17.89
N THR A 21 7.71 9.28 17.37
CA THR A 21 8.05 9.94 16.11
C THR A 21 7.50 9.16 14.93
N VAL A 22 7.32 9.85 13.79
CA VAL A 22 6.83 9.24 12.56
C VAL A 22 7.80 9.61 11.45
N THR A 23 8.23 8.61 10.69
CA THR A 23 9.05 8.86 9.50
C THR A 23 8.23 8.63 8.24
N LEU A 24 8.54 9.43 7.21
CA LEU A 24 7.98 9.28 5.88
C LEU A 24 9.10 8.94 4.91
N SER A 25 8.86 7.95 4.08
CA SER A 25 9.74 7.64 2.95
C SER A 25 8.92 7.74 1.68
N VAL A 26 9.29 8.68 0.80
CA VAL A 26 8.59 8.93 -0.46
C VAL A 26 9.44 8.39 -1.61
N LEU A 27 8.91 7.42 -2.33
CA LEU A 27 9.63 6.68 -3.35
C LEU A 27 8.98 6.85 -4.72
N THR A 28 9.79 6.91 -5.77
CA THR A 28 9.33 6.73 -7.15
C THR A 28 9.11 5.23 -7.40
N LEU A 29 8.50 4.91 -8.54
CA LEU A 29 8.38 3.50 -8.95
C LEU A 29 9.77 2.85 -9.12
N ASP A 30 10.73 3.59 -9.68
CA ASP A 30 12.09 3.08 -9.86
C ASP A 30 12.77 2.85 -8.51
N ASP A 31 12.62 3.78 -7.57
CA ASP A 31 13.17 3.64 -6.21
C ASP A 31 12.61 2.40 -5.52
N TRP A 32 11.30 2.18 -5.63
CA TRP A 32 10.64 1.01 -5.04
C TRP A 32 11.18 -0.29 -5.64
N THR A 33 11.28 -0.35 -6.97
CA THR A 33 11.80 -1.53 -7.67
C THR A 33 13.24 -1.83 -7.25
N ALA A 34 14.09 -0.81 -7.18
CA ALA A 34 15.47 -0.95 -6.74
C ALA A 34 15.56 -1.41 -5.29
N HIS A 35 14.71 -0.86 -4.42
CA HIS A 35 14.65 -1.23 -3.01
C HIS A 35 14.32 -2.72 -2.82
N VAL A 36 13.29 -3.19 -3.54
CA VAL A 36 12.86 -4.60 -3.47
C VAL A 36 13.97 -5.53 -3.96
N LYS A 37 14.64 -5.18 -5.04
CA LYS A 37 15.76 -5.97 -5.57
C LYS A 37 16.95 -6.01 -4.62
N ALA A 38 17.33 -4.85 -4.07
CA ALA A 38 18.49 -4.74 -3.18
C ALA A 38 18.30 -5.49 -1.87
N ALA A 39 17.08 -5.53 -1.37
CA ALA A 39 16.77 -6.22 -0.11
C ALA A 39 16.85 -7.74 -0.23
N GLY A 40 16.88 -8.29 -1.45
CA GLY A 40 16.84 -9.73 -1.65
C GLY A 40 15.63 -10.36 -0.97
N VAL A 41 14.51 -9.64 -0.95
CA VAL A 41 13.34 -10.01 -0.16
C VAL A 41 12.82 -11.37 -0.61
N PRO A 42 12.62 -12.30 0.32
CA PRO A 42 11.91 -13.55 0.00
C PRO A 42 10.53 -13.22 -0.55
N ALA A 43 9.94 -14.13 -1.30
CA ALA A 43 8.62 -13.92 -1.86
C ALA A 43 7.64 -13.46 -0.77
N PHE A 44 6.85 -12.43 -1.06
CA PHE A 44 5.79 -12.00 -0.16
C PHE A 44 4.47 -11.98 -0.93
N TYR A 45 3.39 -12.19 -0.19
CA TYR A 45 2.05 -12.28 -0.73
C TYR A 45 1.16 -11.29 -0.01
N GLU A 46 0.82 -10.21 -0.69
CA GLU A 46 -0.08 -9.19 -0.19
C GLU A 46 -1.45 -9.39 -0.82
N LYS A 47 -2.48 -9.37 0.03
CA LYS A 47 -3.86 -9.51 -0.42
C LYS A 47 -4.71 -8.39 0.14
N GLN A 48 -5.49 -7.76 -0.74
CA GLN A 48 -6.54 -6.84 -0.33
C GLN A 48 -7.68 -7.66 0.26
N VAL A 49 -8.00 -7.41 1.52
CA VAL A 49 -9.04 -8.18 2.24
C VAL A 49 -10.32 -7.39 2.46
N LYS A 50 -10.25 -6.08 2.37
CA LYS A 50 -11.40 -5.20 2.48
C LYS A 50 -11.08 -3.86 1.81
N VAL A 51 -12.03 -3.30 1.09
CA VAL A 51 -11.81 -2.02 0.42
C VAL A 51 -13.06 -1.16 0.51
N ARG A 52 -12.84 0.14 0.72
CA ARG A 52 -13.84 1.17 0.59
C ARG A 52 -13.43 2.08 -0.55
N THR A 53 -14.28 2.26 -1.53
CA THR A 53 -14.00 3.07 -2.71
C THR A 53 -14.90 4.27 -2.75
N GLU A 54 -14.32 5.43 -3.02
CA GLU A 54 -15.05 6.65 -3.34
C GLU A 54 -14.62 7.13 -4.70
N ARG A 55 -15.56 7.67 -5.47
CA ARG A 55 -15.29 8.10 -6.84
C ARG A 55 -16.06 9.36 -7.17
N PHE A 56 -15.39 10.29 -7.85
CA PHE A 56 -16.02 11.42 -8.50
C PHE A 56 -15.43 11.60 -9.89
N GLY A 57 -16.22 11.39 -10.95
CA GLY A 57 -15.74 11.54 -12.32
C GLY A 57 -14.50 10.68 -12.61
N HIS A 58 -13.39 11.33 -12.87
CA HIS A 58 -12.10 10.69 -13.20
C HIS A 58 -11.17 10.55 -12.00
N LEU A 59 -11.66 10.80 -10.80
CA LEU A 59 -10.92 10.65 -9.55
C LEU A 59 -11.51 9.52 -8.74
N ALA A 60 -10.67 8.67 -8.18
CA ALA A 60 -11.07 7.64 -7.23
C ALA A 60 -10.08 7.55 -6.08
N HIS A 61 -10.59 7.16 -4.93
CA HIS A 61 -9.81 6.88 -3.74
C HIS A 61 -10.22 5.51 -3.19
N LEU A 62 -9.24 4.65 -2.93
CA LEU A 62 -9.46 3.34 -2.35
C LEU A 62 -8.77 3.28 -1.00
N TRP A 63 -9.54 2.97 0.01
CA TRP A 63 -9.06 2.71 1.38
C TRP A 63 -9.00 1.20 1.53
N SER A 64 -7.82 0.64 1.31
CA SER A 64 -7.63 -0.78 1.07
C SER A 64 -6.86 -1.42 2.21
N THR A 65 -7.53 -2.31 2.93
CA THR A 65 -6.87 -3.11 3.97
C THR A 65 -6.11 -4.25 3.32
N TYR A 66 -4.85 -4.41 3.69
CA TYR A 66 -4.03 -5.49 3.18
C TYR A 66 -3.55 -6.41 4.30
N PHE A 67 -3.42 -7.68 3.96
CA PHE A 67 -2.75 -8.69 4.78
C PHE A 67 -1.55 -9.19 4.00
N LEU A 68 -0.41 -9.31 4.67
CA LEU A 68 0.84 -9.72 4.05
C LEU A 68 1.35 -10.98 4.69
N ARG A 69 1.73 -11.95 3.85
CA ARG A 69 2.33 -13.22 4.24
C ARG A 69 3.69 -13.36 3.59
N MET A 70 4.61 -13.99 4.29
CA MET A 70 5.98 -14.18 3.79
C MET A 70 6.18 -15.63 3.32
N ASN A 71 6.93 -15.78 2.24
CA ASN A 71 7.42 -17.06 1.70
C ASN A 71 6.37 -17.93 1.02
N GLN A 72 5.16 -18.05 1.55
CA GLN A 72 4.11 -18.92 0.99
C GLN A 72 2.75 -18.24 1.08
N PRO A 73 1.85 -18.51 0.10
CA PRO A 73 0.53 -17.86 0.08
C PRO A 73 -0.37 -18.23 1.26
N ASP A 74 -0.12 -19.38 1.88
CA ASP A 74 -0.90 -19.89 3.02
C ASP A 74 -0.19 -19.72 4.36
N ALA A 75 0.95 -19.02 4.37
CA ALA A 75 1.67 -18.72 5.61
C ALA A 75 0.82 -17.83 6.53
N PRO A 76 1.14 -17.81 7.84
CA PRO A 76 0.47 -16.88 8.74
C PRO A 76 0.64 -15.42 8.31
N VAL A 77 -0.38 -14.60 8.57
CA VAL A 77 -0.30 -13.15 8.31
C VAL A 77 0.71 -12.53 9.26
N THR A 78 1.73 -11.88 8.70
CA THR A 78 2.79 -11.24 9.48
C THR A 78 2.64 -9.74 9.60
N VAL A 79 2.01 -9.11 8.58
CA VAL A 79 1.78 -7.66 8.57
C VAL A 79 0.35 -7.40 8.09
N ARG A 80 -0.32 -6.46 8.76
CA ARG A 80 -1.61 -5.93 8.32
C ARG A 80 -1.50 -4.42 8.27
N GLY A 81 -2.23 -3.80 7.37
CA GLY A 81 -2.21 -2.34 7.27
C GLY A 81 -3.22 -1.81 6.28
N ILE A 82 -3.13 -0.52 6.02
CA ILE A 82 -3.99 0.20 5.09
C ILE A 82 -3.15 0.81 3.98
N ASN A 83 -3.59 0.61 2.74
CA ASN A 83 -3.13 1.36 1.58
C ASN A 83 -4.16 2.44 1.26
N SER A 84 -3.75 3.71 1.27
CA SER A 84 -4.54 4.82 0.75
C SER A 84 -4.12 5.01 -0.70
N ILE A 85 -5.02 4.67 -1.64
CA ILE A 85 -4.70 4.62 -3.06
C ILE A 85 -5.48 5.71 -3.76
N GLN A 86 -4.78 6.62 -4.47
CA GLN A 86 -5.43 7.59 -5.33
C GLN A 86 -5.28 7.14 -6.78
N ALA A 87 -6.38 7.21 -7.52
CA ALA A 87 -6.42 6.80 -8.92
C ALA A 87 -7.08 7.85 -9.79
N ALA A 88 -6.67 7.90 -11.05
CA ALA A 88 -7.25 8.76 -12.06
C ALA A 88 -7.59 7.96 -13.31
N ARG A 89 -8.71 8.31 -13.95
CA ARG A 89 -9.09 7.71 -15.22
C ARG A 89 -8.56 8.58 -16.35
N ILE A 90 -7.64 8.01 -17.14
CA ILE A 90 -6.94 8.69 -18.23
C ILE A 90 -7.12 7.84 -19.49
N ASP A 91 -7.66 8.45 -20.54
CA ASP A 91 -7.92 7.76 -21.81
C ASP A 91 -8.70 6.46 -21.65
N GLY A 92 -9.73 6.50 -20.77
CA GLY A 92 -10.57 5.35 -20.50
C GLY A 92 -9.98 4.29 -19.59
N GLN A 93 -8.78 4.51 -19.03
CA GLN A 93 -8.11 3.56 -18.15
C GLN A 93 -7.83 4.15 -16.78
N TRP A 94 -8.10 3.38 -15.73
CA TRP A 94 -7.74 3.77 -14.38
C TRP A 94 -6.26 3.53 -14.13
N LYS A 95 -5.59 4.56 -13.62
CA LYS A 95 -4.17 4.53 -13.26
C LYS A 95 -4.00 4.99 -11.83
N ILE A 96 -3.06 4.38 -11.11
CA ILE A 96 -2.71 4.78 -9.76
C ILE A 96 -1.76 5.98 -9.86
N VAL A 97 -2.13 7.07 -9.21
CA VAL A 97 -1.32 8.30 -9.17
C VAL A 97 -0.50 8.40 -7.89
N GLY A 98 -0.84 7.66 -6.86
CA GLY A 98 -0.09 7.60 -5.62
C GLY A 98 -0.68 6.60 -4.66
N ILE A 99 0.18 6.09 -3.77
CA ILE A 99 -0.22 5.23 -2.66
C ILE A 99 0.55 5.69 -1.44
N ALA A 100 -0.15 5.83 -0.31
CA ALA A 100 0.47 5.96 1.00
C ALA A 100 -0.01 4.79 1.85
N TRP A 101 0.89 4.21 2.65
CA TRP A 101 0.47 3.10 3.49
C TRP A 101 1.14 3.12 4.86
N GLN A 102 0.44 2.54 5.80
CA GLN A 102 0.92 2.35 7.15
C GLN A 102 0.55 0.94 7.62
N ALA A 103 1.53 0.22 8.14
CA ALA A 103 1.32 -1.06 8.77
C ALA A 103 0.82 -0.88 10.21
N GLU A 104 0.05 -1.84 10.67
CA GLU A 104 -0.39 -1.92 12.05
C GLU A 104 0.81 -2.06 12.99
N THR A 105 0.74 -1.37 14.13
CA THR A 105 1.73 -1.50 15.21
C THR A 105 1.07 -1.96 16.48
N ALA A 106 1.86 -2.18 17.54
CA ALA A 106 1.30 -2.57 18.84
C ALA A 106 0.38 -1.51 19.41
N SER A 107 0.65 -0.22 19.15
CA SER A 107 -0.13 0.90 19.67
C SER A 107 -1.17 1.44 18.69
N GLU A 108 -1.09 1.08 17.43
CA GLU A 108 -2.03 1.54 16.39
C GLU A 108 -2.55 0.32 15.63
N LYS A 109 -3.61 -0.28 16.18
CA LYS A 109 -4.24 -1.44 15.60
C LYS A 109 -5.31 -1.05 14.59
N LEU A 110 -5.52 -1.90 13.59
CA LEU A 110 -6.60 -1.69 12.63
C LEU A 110 -7.95 -1.67 13.35
N PRO A 111 -8.77 -0.62 13.12
CA PRO A 111 -10.14 -0.61 13.64
C PRO A 111 -10.94 -1.78 13.09
N PRO A 112 -11.89 -2.35 13.86
CA PRO A 112 -12.73 -3.46 13.39
C PRO A 112 -13.47 -3.16 12.09
N ALA A 113 -13.80 -1.89 11.82
CA ALA A 113 -14.48 -1.49 10.59
C ALA A 113 -13.67 -1.77 9.33
N TYR A 114 -12.34 -1.91 9.43
CA TYR A 114 -11.45 -2.09 8.29
C TYR A 114 -10.92 -3.51 8.15
N VAL A 115 -11.31 -4.42 9.03
CA VAL A 115 -10.96 -5.84 8.92
C VAL A 115 -12.19 -6.66 8.53
N PRO A 116 -11.99 -7.78 7.81
CA PRO A 116 -13.11 -8.66 7.44
C PRO A 116 -13.84 -9.23 8.63
#